data_6fbe37a9349a39703cc596f74492c7c6
#
_entry.id   6fbe37a9349a39703cc596f74492c7c6
#
_cell.length_a   1.000
_cell.length_b   1.000
_cell.length_c   1.000
_cell.angle_alpha   90.00
_cell.angle_beta   90.00
_cell.angle_gamma   90.00
#
_symmetry.space_group_name_H-M   'P 1'
#
loop_
_entity.id
_entity.type
_entity.pdbx_description
1 polymer ?
#
loop_
_entity_poly.entity_id
_entity_poly.type
_entity_poly.pdbx_seq_one_letter_code
_entity_poly.pdbx_strand_id
1 'polypeptide(L)'
;IDYSQGFVLPFAIDLYTSVAIRKRNDGIVRIASSQRKQQFETFEVSEIKPGYGTGWVKYPLGVLWALEISSGVDIFIDGKVPSGAGLSSSAALECSLAFAINELFHLGRSLKDLALLSQKAENDYVGVPCGIMDQSISLMGKSGFALLIDCSDLSTTLVPLDLTRADLQLLIIDTGVHHALVDGGYAERRASCESAAAKIGVASMRQLSAALLENNQKNLTNSEFMRARHAVTEIARVLETVTKLRESDYLAVGKILNESHRSLRDDYTVSCPESDLVVNTANANGALGARMVGGGFGGSVIALIDRAETGKISIAIEQAFANAGYKPPRFFTSLPSDGASLIN
;
A
#
# COMPACT_ATOMS: atom_id res chain seq x y z
N ILE A 1 -4.27 -8.70 0.53
CA ILE A 1 -4.50 -9.99 1.23
C ILE A 1 -3.80 -10.08 2.60
N ASP A 2 -3.21 -8.99 3.07
CA ASP A 2 -2.59 -8.90 4.39
C ASP A 2 -3.60 -9.12 5.53
N TYR A 3 -4.80 -8.54 5.44
CA TYR A 3 -5.91 -8.80 6.37
C TYR A 3 -6.41 -10.26 6.36
N SER A 4 -6.08 -11.03 5.34
CA SER A 4 -6.35 -12.49 5.25
C SER A 4 -5.24 -13.37 5.82
N GLN A 5 -4.28 -12.78 6.53
CA GLN A 5 -3.06 -13.43 7.04
C GLN A 5 -2.21 -14.06 5.91
N GLY A 6 -2.32 -13.51 4.70
CA GLY A 6 -1.57 -13.97 3.53
C GLY A 6 -0.12 -13.52 3.55
N PHE A 7 0.60 -13.83 2.46
CA PHE A 7 1.88 -13.23 2.15
C PHE A 7 1.69 -11.98 1.30
N VAL A 8 2.50 -10.96 1.54
CA VAL A 8 2.61 -9.77 0.69
C VAL A 8 4.07 -9.48 0.37
N LEU A 9 4.31 -8.82 -0.77
CA LEU A 9 5.65 -8.52 -1.26
C LEU A 9 5.73 -7.06 -1.74
N PRO A 10 5.66 -6.08 -0.84
CA PRO A 10 5.85 -4.68 -1.17
C PRO A 10 7.33 -4.32 -1.35
N PHE A 11 7.57 -3.17 -1.98
CA PHE A 11 8.84 -2.44 -1.94
C PHE A 11 8.58 -0.96 -1.63
N ALA A 12 9.52 -0.30 -0.94
CA ALA A 12 9.44 1.12 -0.69
C ALA A 12 9.84 1.90 -1.95
N ILE A 13 9.09 2.94 -2.30
CA ILE A 13 9.40 3.83 -3.42
C ILE A 13 10.28 4.98 -2.95
N ASP A 14 10.96 5.67 -3.88
CA ASP A 14 11.85 6.80 -3.63
C ASP A 14 11.11 8.16 -3.50
N LEU A 15 9.84 8.11 -3.12
CA LEU A 15 9.04 9.27 -2.75
C LEU A 15 8.81 9.26 -1.24
N TYR A 16 9.31 10.27 -0.54
CA TYR A 16 9.33 10.30 0.92
C TYR A 16 8.34 11.30 1.50
N THR A 17 7.90 11.01 2.72
CA THR A 17 7.31 12.00 3.62
C THR A 17 8.32 12.33 4.72
N SER A 18 8.74 13.58 4.79
CA SER A 18 9.68 14.07 5.78
C SER A 18 8.96 14.77 6.93
N VAL A 19 9.43 14.55 8.16
CA VAL A 19 8.88 15.16 9.37
C VAL A 19 9.98 15.88 10.13
N ALA A 20 9.76 17.17 10.42
CA ALA A 20 10.51 17.91 11.42
C ALA A 20 9.67 18.05 12.68
N ILE A 21 10.23 17.64 13.81
CA ILE A 21 9.52 17.63 15.10
C ILE A 21 10.39 18.19 16.22
N ARG A 22 9.78 18.91 17.16
CA ARG A 22 10.44 19.34 18.40
C ARG A 22 9.50 19.24 19.59
N LYS A 23 10.07 18.98 20.78
CA LYS A 23 9.34 19.02 22.06
C LYS A 23 8.92 20.45 22.43
N ARG A 24 7.79 20.53 23.12
CA ARG A 24 7.30 21.74 23.78
C ARG A 24 7.17 21.48 25.28
N ASN A 25 7.23 22.54 26.06
CA ASN A 25 7.10 22.47 27.53
C ASN A 25 5.66 22.75 28.01
N ASP A 26 4.73 22.91 27.06
CA ASP A 26 3.30 23.06 27.31
C ASP A 26 2.54 21.84 26.73
N GLY A 27 1.29 21.71 27.04
CA GLY A 27 0.43 20.63 26.54
C GLY A 27 -0.08 20.86 25.13
N ILE A 28 0.59 21.68 24.30
CA ILE A 28 0.09 22.09 22.98
C ILE A 28 0.76 21.30 21.85
N VAL A 29 -0.04 20.78 20.93
CA VAL A 29 0.40 20.22 19.65
C VAL A 29 0.11 21.22 18.54
N ARG A 30 1.14 21.57 17.76
CA ARG A 30 0.97 22.37 16.56
C ARG A 30 1.44 21.59 15.35
N ILE A 31 0.58 21.52 14.32
CA ILE A 31 0.83 20.73 13.12
C ILE A 31 0.73 21.64 11.90
N ALA A 32 1.70 21.55 11.00
CA ALA A 32 1.67 22.21 9.70
C ALA A 32 2.19 21.27 8.61
N SER A 33 1.79 21.52 7.35
CA SER A 33 2.28 20.78 6.20
C SER A 33 2.61 21.73 5.05
N SER A 34 3.69 21.41 4.31
CA SER A 34 4.05 22.12 3.08
C SER A 34 2.96 22.07 1.99
N GLN A 35 2.13 21.05 2.01
CA GLN A 35 1.04 20.81 1.06
C GLN A 35 -0.23 21.62 1.41
N ARG A 36 -0.28 22.22 2.59
CA ARG A 36 -1.37 23.07 3.07
C ARG A 36 -0.87 24.49 3.25
N LYS A 37 -1.66 25.49 2.83
CA LYS A 37 -1.29 26.91 2.91
C LYS A 37 -0.98 27.27 4.37
N GLN A 38 0.29 27.17 4.76
CA GLN A 38 0.98 27.72 5.95
C GLN A 38 0.14 28.00 7.23
N GLN A 39 -0.93 27.26 7.46
CA GLN A 39 -1.72 27.35 8.67
C GLN A 39 -1.28 26.28 9.65
N PHE A 40 -0.83 26.71 10.82
CA PHE A 40 -0.67 25.80 11.94
C PHE A 40 -2.04 25.47 12.51
N GLU A 41 -2.34 24.18 12.58
CA GLU A 41 -3.47 23.69 13.34
C GLU A 41 -2.99 23.39 14.76
N THR A 42 -3.75 23.81 15.77
CA THR A 42 -3.35 23.76 17.18
C THR A 42 -4.34 22.93 17.98
N PHE A 43 -3.82 22.02 18.81
CA PHE A 43 -4.57 21.06 19.61
C PHE A 43 -4.00 20.97 21.02
N GLU A 44 -4.83 20.62 22.00
CA GLU A 44 -4.37 20.25 23.33
C GLU A 44 -4.15 18.73 23.42
N VAL A 45 -3.00 18.31 23.93
CA VAL A 45 -2.66 16.89 24.09
C VAL A 45 -3.73 16.14 24.88
N SER A 46 -4.29 16.76 25.92
CA SER A 46 -5.32 16.19 26.78
C SER A 46 -6.63 15.84 26.08
N GLU A 47 -6.88 16.44 24.91
CA GLU A 47 -8.09 16.21 24.12
C GLU A 47 -7.91 15.15 23.04
N ILE A 48 -6.67 14.71 22.78
CA ILE A 48 -6.38 13.74 21.70
C ILE A 48 -6.94 12.37 22.05
N LYS A 49 -8.00 12.00 21.36
CA LYS A 49 -8.71 10.71 21.47
C LYS A 49 -9.42 10.38 20.15
N PRO A 50 -9.78 9.12 19.87
CA PRO A 50 -10.55 8.75 18.68
C PRO A 50 -11.77 9.64 18.49
N GLY A 51 -11.93 10.16 17.27
CA GLY A 51 -12.99 11.12 16.92
C GLY A 51 -12.63 12.59 17.06
N TYR A 52 -11.48 12.94 17.68
CA TYR A 52 -11.00 14.32 17.76
C TYR A 52 -10.21 14.72 16.52
N GLY A 53 -10.37 15.96 16.06
CA GLY A 53 -9.77 16.49 14.83
C GLY A 53 -10.59 16.14 13.58
N THR A 54 -10.29 16.83 12.48
CA THR A 54 -11.00 16.65 11.20
C THR A 54 -10.03 16.61 10.02
N GLY A 55 -10.39 15.90 8.96
CA GLY A 55 -9.58 15.82 7.75
C GLY A 55 -8.23 15.15 7.98
N TRP A 56 -7.18 15.70 7.36
CA TRP A 56 -5.84 15.11 7.33
C TRP A 56 -5.12 15.10 8.69
N VAL A 57 -5.46 16.02 9.60
CA VAL A 57 -4.81 16.07 10.92
C VAL A 57 -5.14 14.89 11.81
N LYS A 58 -6.19 14.12 11.48
CA LYS A 58 -6.51 12.87 12.19
C LYS A 58 -5.35 11.87 12.15
N TYR A 59 -4.60 11.83 11.05
CA TYR A 59 -3.46 10.93 10.91
C TYR A 59 -2.34 11.25 11.91
N PRO A 60 -1.77 12.47 11.95
CA PRO A 60 -0.74 12.78 12.96
C PRO A 60 -1.27 12.76 14.39
N LEU A 61 -2.52 13.17 14.67
CA LEU A 61 -3.13 13.04 15.98
C LEU A 61 -3.29 11.59 16.40
N GLY A 62 -3.68 10.72 15.47
CA GLY A 62 -3.77 9.27 15.68
C GLY A 62 -2.43 8.63 16.06
N VAL A 63 -1.33 9.07 15.44
CA VAL A 63 0.02 8.60 15.79
C VAL A 63 0.41 9.04 17.19
N LEU A 64 0.15 10.30 17.58
CA LEU A 64 0.39 10.77 18.93
C LEU A 64 -0.41 9.97 19.96
N TRP A 65 -1.67 9.68 19.66
CA TRP A 65 -2.55 8.86 20.50
C TRP A 65 -2.05 7.43 20.62
N ALA A 66 -1.69 6.79 19.52
CA ALA A 66 -1.25 5.40 19.52
C ALA A 66 0.09 5.20 20.26
N LEU A 67 0.97 6.23 20.23
CA LEU A 67 2.25 6.26 20.96
C LEU A 67 2.12 6.81 22.38
N GLU A 68 0.91 7.15 22.84
CA GLU A 68 0.62 7.65 24.19
C GLU A 68 1.43 8.89 24.55
N ILE A 69 1.61 9.83 23.62
CA ILE A 69 2.41 11.05 23.84
C ILE A 69 1.59 12.04 24.67
N SER A 70 2.12 12.36 25.84
CA SER A 70 1.51 13.29 26.81
C SER A 70 2.15 14.67 26.84
N SER A 71 3.17 14.92 26.03
CA SER A 71 3.88 16.20 25.94
C SER A 71 3.50 16.96 24.69
N GLY A 72 3.53 18.28 24.72
CA GLY A 72 3.34 19.11 23.54
C GLY A 72 4.47 18.94 22.52
N VAL A 73 4.14 19.11 21.24
CA VAL A 73 5.09 19.04 20.13
C VAL A 73 4.72 20.02 19.02
N ASP A 74 5.74 20.54 18.32
CA ASP A 74 5.57 21.18 17.02
C ASP A 74 5.95 20.17 15.94
N ILE A 75 5.10 20.01 14.93
CA ILE A 75 5.25 19.05 13.84
C ILE A 75 5.12 19.79 12.51
N PHE A 76 6.10 19.61 11.63
CA PHE A 76 6.03 20.04 10.24
C PHE A 76 6.22 18.84 9.31
N ILE A 77 5.31 18.68 8.35
CA ILE A 77 5.25 17.53 7.43
C ILE A 77 5.44 18.02 6.00
N ASP A 78 6.39 17.42 5.29
CA ASP A 78 6.60 17.61 3.84
C ASP A 78 6.43 16.28 3.11
N GLY A 79 5.24 16.02 2.57
CA GLY A 79 4.91 14.78 1.86
C GLY A 79 5.15 14.91 0.36
N LYS A 80 5.92 13.99 -0.23
CA LYS A 80 6.11 13.87 -1.68
C LYS A 80 5.31 12.72 -2.28
N VAL A 81 4.79 11.81 -1.46
CA VAL A 81 3.92 10.73 -1.92
C VAL A 81 2.58 11.33 -2.37
N PRO A 82 2.15 11.13 -3.63
CA PRO A 82 0.89 11.67 -4.12
C PRO A 82 -0.30 11.16 -3.32
N SER A 83 -1.08 12.08 -2.75
CA SER A 83 -2.29 11.71 -2.01
C SER A 83 -3.35 11.15 -2.97
N GLY A 84 -3.97 10.04 -2.57
CA GLY A 84 -5.04 9.40 -3.32
C GLY A 84 -4.59 8.59 -4.55
N ALA A 85 -3.30 8.50 -4.82
CA ALA A 85 -2.77 7.70 -5.94
C ALA A 85 -2.68 6.19 -5.65
N GLY A 86 -3.14 5.71 -4.48
CA GLY A 86 -2.97 4.31 -4.09
C GLY A 86 -1.52 3.92 -3.76
N LEU A 87 -0.68 4.92 -3.43
CA LEU A 87 0.73 4.75 -3.06
C LEU A 87 0.96 4.93 -1.56
N SER A 88 -0.06 4.72 -0.76
CA SER A 88 -0.01 4.68 0.72
C SER A 88 0.54 5.96 1.37
N SER A 89 0.08 7.13 0.90
CA SER A 89 0.50 8.42 1.46
C SER A 89 0.12 8.59 2.94
N SER A 90 -0.93 7.94 3.44
CA SER A 90 -1.31 7.89 4.85
C SER A 90 -0.27 7.15 5.67
N ALA A 91 0.07 5.92 5.29
CA ALA A 91 1.09 5.13 5.97
C ALA A 91 2.46 5.84 5.95
N ALA A 92 2.84 6.47 4.83
CA ALA A 92 4.08 7.24 4.75
C ALA A 92 4.11 8.39 5.76
N LEU A 93 2.98 9.10 5.95
CA LEU A 93 2.85 10.17 6.94
C LEU A 93 2.90 9.61 8.37
N GLU A 94 2.11 8.60 8.65
CA GLU A 94 2.02 7.99 9.99
C GLU A 94 3.36 7.40 10.43
N CYS A 95 4.00 6.64 9.54
CA CYS A 95 5.27 5.97 9.84
C CYS A 95 6.42 6.97 10.00
N SER A 96 6.49 8.01 9.16
CA SER A 96 7.53 9.05 9.31
C SER A 96 7.40 9.80 10.64
N LEU A 97 6.17 10.11 11.04
CA LEU A 97 5.91 10.75 12.33
C LEU A 97 6.17 9.80 13.51
N ALA A 98 5.71 8.55 13.42
CA ALA A 98 5.94 7.56 14.47
C ALA A 98 7.43 7.31 14.70
N PHE A 99 8.20 7.20 13.62
CA PHE A 99 9.65 7.08 13.68
C PHE A 99 10.30 8.31 14.32
N ALA A 100 9.93 9.52 13.87
CA ALA A 100 10.45 10.77 14.42
C ALA A 100 10.15 10.94 15.92
N ILE A 101 8.95 10.56 16.38
CA ILE A 101 8.55 10.56 17.79
C ILE A 101 9.37 9.53 18.57
N ASN A 102 9.54 8.32 18.06
CA ASN A 102 10.34 7.27 18.70
C ASN A 102 11.76 7.76 19.00
N GLU A 103 12.38 8.40 18.02
CA GLU A 103 13.73 8.96 18.16
C GLU A 103 13.75 10.17 19.14
N LEU A 104 12.83 11.13 18.96
CA LEU A 104 12.78 12.35 19.78
C LEU A 104 12.53 12.07 21.25
N PHE A 105 11.68 11.09 21.56
CA PHE A 105 11.30 10.76 22.94
C PHE A 105 12.08 9.56 23.49
N HIS A 106 12.96 8.95 22.69
CA HIS A 106 13.76 7.78 23.07
C HIS A 106 12.90 6.62 23.56
N LEU A 107 11.81 6.32 22.83
CA LEU A 107 10.85 5.30 23.25
C LEU A 107 11.38 3.87 23.09
N GLY A 108 12.41 3.67 22.28
CA GLY A 108 13.04 2.35 22.06
C GLY A 108 12.13 1.31 21.40
N ARG A 109 11.11 1.76 20.66
CA ARG A 109 10.22 0.86 19.92
C ARG A 109 10.93 0.31 18.69
N SER A 110 10.69 -0.97 18.38
CA SER A 110 11.17 -1.58 17.16
C SER A 110 10.40 -1.05 15.93
N LEU A 111 10.96 -1.17 14.72
CA LEU A 111 10.24 -0.79 13.49
C LEU A 111 8.94 -1.60 13.31
N LYS A 112 8.93 -2.85 13.75
CA LYS A 112 7.71 -3.69 13.77
C LYS A 112 6.65 -3.11 14.71
N ASP A 113 7.04 -2.69 15.93
CA ASP A 113 6.10 -2.07 16.86
C ASP A 113 5.55 -0.74 16.32
N LEU A 114 6.42 0.07 15.68
CA LEU A 114 5.99 1.32 15.05
C LEU A 114 5.01 1.06 13.90
N ALA A 115 5.19 0.00 13.10
CA ALA A 115 4.24 -0.38 12.06
C ALA A 115 2.86 -0.72 12.64
N LEU A 116 2.82 -1.51 13.71
CA LEU A 116 1.58 -1.86 14.41
C LEU A 116 0.90 -0.64 15.05
N LEU A 117 1.67 0.26 15.64
CA LEU A 117 1.13 1.49 16.24
C LEU A 117 0.62 2.48 15.18
N SER A 118 1.29 2.58 14.02
CA SER A 118 0.80 3.36 12.88
C SER A 118 -0.48 2.77 12.31
N GLN A 119 -0.55 1.45 12.12
CA GLN A 119 -1.79 0.77 11.70
C GLN A 119 -2.93 1.00 12.72
N LYS A 120 -2.63 0.93 14.01
CA LYS A 120 -3.61 1.23 15.08
C LYS A 120 -4.12 2.67 14.98
N ALA A 121 -3.24 3.63 14.68
CA ALA A 121 -3.62 5.03 14.47
C ALA A 121 -4.61 5.14 13.29
N GLU A 122 -4.34 4.49 12.16
CA GLU A 122 -5.21 4.54 10.99
C GLU A 122 -6.56 3.84 11.23
N ASN A 123 -6.55 2.64 11.80
CA ASN A 123 -7.76 1.85 12.02
C ASN A 123 -8.64 2.42 13.16
N ASP A 124 -8.05 2.70 14.32
CA ASP A 124 -8.82 2.96 15.54
C ASP A 124 -9.07 4.47 15.75
N TYR A 125 -8.16 5.33 15.29
CA TYR A 125 -8.30 6.77 15.46
C TYR A 125 -8.90 7.45 14.23
N VAL A 126 -8.31 7.20 13.05
CA VAL A 126 -8.80 7.79 11.79
C VAL A 126 -10.12 7.13 11.37
N GLY A 127 -10.24 5.82 11.61
CA GLY A 127 -11.40 5.01 11.26
C GLY A 127 -11.35 4.46 9.84
N VAL A 128 -10.16 4.36 9.24
CA VAL A 128 -9.96 3.78 7.91
C VAL A 128 -9.39 2.37 8.07
N PRO A 129 -10.13 1.31 7.71
CA PRO A 129 -9.63 -0.05 7.85
C PRO A 129 -8.51 -0.31 6.83
N CYS A 130 -7.33 -0.65 7.33
CA CYS A 130 -6.19 -1.05 6.51
C CYS A 130 -5.54 -2.34 7.05
N GLY A 131 -4.75 -3.01 6.20
CA GLY A 131 -3.84 -4.07 6.61
C GLY A 131 -2.52 -3.52 7.14
N ILE A 132 -1.53 -4.40 7.30
CA ILE A 132 -0.22 -4.03 7.89
C ILE A 132 0.86 -3.76 6.85
N MET A 133 0.60 -4.06 5.58
CA MET A 133 1.60 -4.05 4.50
C MET A 133 2.26 -2.69 4.34
N ASP A 134 1.46 -1.64 4.24
CA ASP A 134 1.92 -0.30 3.87
C ASP A 134 2.77 0.32 4.98
N GLN A 135 2.37 0.17 6.24
CA GLN A 135 3.14 0.63 7.37
C GLN A 135 4.45 -0.16 7.52
N SER A 136 4.41 -1.48 7.28
CA SER A 136 5.60 -2.32 7.35
C SER A 136 6.64 -1.91 6.32
N ILE A 137 6.24 -1.68 5.06
CA ILE A 137 7.19 -1.32 4.02
C ILE A 137 7.70 0.11 4.16
N SER A 138 6.87 1.04 4.63
CA SER A 138 7.28 2.42 4.90
C SER A 138 8.38 2.51 5.97
N LEU A 139 8.38 1.59 6.93
CA LEU A 139 9.38 1.55 8.02
C LEU A 139 10.57 0.64 7.69
N MET A 140 10.34 -0.55 7.16
CA MET A 140 11.33 -1.62 7.03
C MET A 140 11.84 -1.82 5.60
N GLY A 141 11.47 -0.97 4.66
CA GLY A 141 11.97 -1.02 3.28
C GLY A 141 13.49 -0.98 3.23
N LYS A 142 14.06 -1.61 2.20
CA LYS A 142 15.50 -1.63 1.96
C LYS A 142 15.81 -1.43 0.47
N SER A 143 16.73 -0.53 0.19
CA SER A 143 17.16 -0.24 -1.17
C SER A 143 17.64 -1.50 -1.88
N GLY A 144 17.17 -1.74 -3.11
CA GLY A 144 17.47 -2.92 -3.91
C GLY A 144 16.69 -4.19 -3.50
N PHE A 145 15.71 -4.10 -2.60
CA PHE A 145 14.93 -5.24 -2.12
C PHE A 145 13.43 -4.96 -2.11
N ALA A 146 12.65 -6.02 -2.35
CA ALA A 146 11.28 -6.13 -1.89
C ALA A 146 11.26 -6.80 -0.51
N LEU A 147 10.20 -6.59 0.26
CA LEU A 147 10.02 -7.14 1.59
C LEU A 147 8.92 -8.20 1.57
N LEU A 148 9.28 -9.48 1.65
CA LEU A 148 8.28 -10.52 1.89
C LEU A 148 7.82 -10.42 3.35
N ILE A 149 6.52 -10.29 3.56
CA ILE A 149 5.90 -10.25 4.88
C ILE A 149 4.94 -11.43 4.97
N ASP A 150 5.12 -12.30 5.98
CA ASP A 150 4.09 -13.24 6.40
C ASP A 150 3.15 -12.53 7.37
N CYS A 151 1.93 -12.23 6.92
CA CYS A 151 0.98 -11.46 7.74
C CYS A 151 0.33 -12.29 8.85
N SER A 152 0.69 -13.57 8.99
CA SER A 152 0.22 -14.41 10.10
C SER A 152 1.01 -14.19 11.40
N ASP A 153 2.33 -13.90 11.29
CA ASP A 153 3.24 -13.70 12.42
C ASP A 153 4.08 -12.41 12.31
N LEU A 154 3.91 -11.69 11.19
CA LEU A 154 4.67 -10.48 10.83
C LEU A 154 6.18 -10.73 10.73
N SER A 155 6.58 -11.94 10.38
CA SER A 155 7.96 -12.21 10.00
C SER A 155 8.26 -11.62 8.62
N THR A 156 9.49 -11.15 8.44
CA THR A 156 9.90 -10.46 7.21
C THR A 156 11.17 -11.08 6.63
N THR A 157 11.26 -11.06 5.30
CA THR A 157 12.45 -11.51 4.55
C THR A 157 12.72 -10.57 3.40
N LEU A 158 13.96 -10.09 3.28
CA LEU A 158 14.38 -9.30 2.12
C LEU A 158 14.53 -10.19 0.88
N VAL A 159 13.92 -9.77 -0.22
CA VAL A 159 13.97 -10.46 -1.52
C VAL A 159 14.67 -9.52 -2.51
N PRO A 160 15.78 -9.93 -3.13
CA PRO A 160 16.49 -9.08 -4.09
C PRO A 160 15.56 -8.60 -5.22
N LEU A 161 15.59 -7.30 -5.49
CA LEU A 161 14.86 -6.64 -6.57
C LEU A 161 15.77 -5.64 -7.27
N ASP A 162 16.82 -6.17 -7.91
CA ASP A 162 17.81 -5.36 -8.63
C ASP A 162 17.40 -5.19 -10.10
N LEU A 163 16.43 -4.32 -10.32
CA LEU A 163 15.92 -4.01 -11.66
C LEU A 163 16.97 -3.28 -12.51
N THR A 164 17.82 -2.48 -11.88
CA THR A 164 18.85 -1.69 -12.59
C THR A 164 19.85 -2.59 -13.31
N ARG A 165 20.27 -3.70 -12.69
CA ARG A 165 21.18 -4.66 -13.30
C ARG A 165 20.59 -5.37 -14.52
N ALA A 166 19.27 -5.44 -14.59
CA ALA A 166 18.54 -6.06 -15.70
C ALA A 166 18.07 -5.05 -16.76
N ASP A 167 18.48 -3.77 -16.68
CA ASP A 167 18.00 -2.65 -17.48
C ASP A 167 16.47 -2.47 -17.43
N LEU A 168 15.85 -2.96 -16.35
CA LEU A 168 14.44 -2.85 -16.09
C LEU A 168 14.13 -1.71 -15.12
N GLN A 169 12.86 -1.31 -15.09
CA GLN A 169 12.32 -0.42 -14.07
C GLN A 169 10.83 -0.67 -13.86
N LEU A 170 10.30 -0.15 -12.76
CA LEU A 170 8.88 -0.06 -12.53
C LEU A 170 8.38 1.32 -12.94
N LEU A 171 7.47 1.33 -13.92
CA LEU A 171 6.70 2.51 -14.29
C LEU A 171 5.41 2.49 -13.46
N ILE A 172 5.21 3.54 -12.69
CA ILE A 172 3.99 3.76 -11.89
C ILE A 172 3.12 4.73 -12.67
N ILE A 173 1.89 4.33 -12.97
CA ILE A 173 0.92 5.10 -13.72
C ILE A 173 -0.25 5.41 -12.79
N ASP A 174 -0.34 6.65 -12.31
CA ASP A 174 -1.49 7.12 -11.56
C ASP A 174 -2.59 7.54 -12.53
N THR A 175 -3.70 6.82 -12.47
CA THR A 175 -4.85 7.05 -13.35
C THR A 175 -5.59 8.36 -13.04
N GLY A 176 -5.32 8.97 -11.91
CA GLY A 176 -6.03 10.17 -11.43
C GLY A 176 -7.49 9.90 -11.06
N VAL A 177 -7.87 8.62 -10.97
CA VAL A 177 -9.25 8.20 -10.68
C VAL A 177 -9.37 7.82 -9.21
N HIS A 178 -10.36 8.41 -8.55
CA HIS A 178 -10.75 8.09 -7.18
C HIS A 178 -12.25 7.86 -7.19
N HIS A 179 -12.67 6.60 -7.23
CA HIS A 179 -14.09 6.29 -7.12
C HIS A 179 -14.52 6.38 -5.65
N ALA A 180 -15.66 7.03 -5.40
CA ALA A 180 -16.25 7.19 -4.05
C ALA A 180 -16.63 5.85 -3.36
N LEU A 181 -16.49 4.74 -4.05
CA LEU A 181 -16.73 3.39 -3.52
C LEU A 181 -15.58 2.82 -2.68
N VAL A 182 -14.47 3.56 -2.57
CA VAL A 182 -13.24 3.11 -1.87
C VAL A 182 -13.54 2.70 -0.43
N ASP A 183 -14.31 3.50 0.31
CA ASP A 183 -14.54 3.30 1.74
C ASP A 183 -15.40 2.05 2.06
N GLY A 184 -16.38 1.72 1.22
CA GLY A 184 -17.24 0.54 1.42
C GLY A 184 -16.75 -0.71 0.69
N GLY A 185 -16.11 -0.55 -0.47
CA GLY A 185 -15.69 -1.65 -1.32
C GLY A 185 -14.61 -2.53 -0.69
N TYR A 186 -13.59 -1.94 -0.08
CA TYR A 186 -12.52 -2.68 0.60
C TYR A 186 -13.05 -3.50 1.79
N ALA A 187 -13.87 -2.86 2.65
CA ALA A 187 -14.49 -3.53 3.79
C ALA A 187 -15.38 -4.70 3.37
N GLU A 188 -16.15 -4.56 2.28
CA GLU A 188 -16.99 -5.64 1.73
C GLU A 188 -16.14 -6.84 1.25
N ARG A 189 -15.01 -6.59 0.55
CA ARG A 189 -14.12 -7.68 0.09
C ARG A 189 -13.53 -8.44 1.25
N ARG A 190 -13.08 -7.72 2.27
CA ARG A 190 -12.58 -8.30 3.52
C ARG A 190 -13.65 -9.15 4.18
N ALA A 191 -14.85 -8.61 4.39
CA ALA A 191 -15.98 -9.33 5.00
C ALA A 191 -16.38 -10.58 4.21
N SER A 192 -16.32 -10.54 2.86
CA SER A 192 -16.57 -11.72 2.01
C SER A 192 -15.55 -12.83 2.23
N CYS A 193 -14.28 -12.49 2.36
CA CYS A 193 -13.23 -13.47 2.67
C CYS A 193 -13.40 -14.06 4.08
N GLU A 194 -13.69 -13.22 5.08
CA GLU A 194 -13.93 -13.66 6.45
C GLU A 194 -15.16 -14.58 6.55
N SER A 195 -16.25 -14.25 5.85
CA SER A 195 -17.45 -15.09 5.75
C SER A 195 -17.16 -16.44 5.09
N ALA A 196 -16.41 -16.46 3.99
CA ALA A 196 -16.01 -17.68 3.32
C ALA A 196 -15.15 -18.57 4.22
N ALA A 197 -14.17 -18.01 4.94
CA ALA A 197 -13.35 -18.72 5.90
C ALA A 197 -14.18 -19.38 7.00
N ALA A 198 -15.13 -18.63 7.59
CA ALA A 198 -16.02 -19.12 8.64
C ALA A 198 -16.91 -20.27 8.14
N LYS A 199 -17.49 -20.17 6.94
CA LYS A 199 -18.35 -21.21 6.33
C LYS A 199 -17.58 -22.50 6.01
N ILE A 200 -16.30 -22.39 5.66
CA ILE A 200 -15.42 -23.55 5.38
C ILE A 200 -14.84 -24.13 6.67
N GLY A 201 -14.83 -23.36 7.77
CA GLY A 201 -14.31 -23.81 9.07
C GLY A 201 -12.78 -23.62 9.19
N VAL A 202 -12.20 -22.62 8.53
CA VAL A 202 -10.78 -22.23 8.66
C VAL A 202 -10.67 -20.87 9.34
N ALA A 203 -9.56 -20.62 10.04
CA ALA A 203 -9.37 -19.36 10.76
C ALA A 203 -9.06 -18.17 9.82
N SER A 204 -8.46 -18.42 8.65
CA SER A 204 -8.14 -17.40 7.66
C SER A 204 -7.95 -18.01 6.27
N MET A 205 -7.91 -17.16 5.23
CA MET A 205 -7.59 -17.59 3.87
C MET A 205 -6.20 -18.23 3.74
N ARG A 206 -5.29 -17.94 4.66
CA ARG A 206 -3.97 -18.56 4.72
C ARG A 206 -4.01 -20.08 4.85
N GLN A 207 -5.02 -20.61 5.53
CA GLN A 207 -5.18 -22.04 5.77
C GLN A 207 -5.95 -22.74 4.65
N LEU A 208 -6.47 -22.00 3.67
CA LEU A 208 -7.31 -22.52 2.61
C LEU A 208 -6.45 -22.92 1.41
N SER A 209 -6.54 -24.19 1.00
CA SER A 209 -5.99 -24.63 -0.29
C SER A 209 -7.03 -24.48 -1.42
N ALA A 210 -6.57 -24.43 -2.67
CA ALA A 210 -7.46 -24.40 -3.83
C ALA A 210 -8.41 -25.60 -3.86
N ALA A 211 -7.91 -26.80 -3.56
CA ALA A 211 -8.73 -28.02 -3.50
C ALA A 211 -9.81 -27.95 -2.41
N LEU A 212 -9.48 -27.42 -1.22
CA LEU A 212 -10.44 -27.26 -0.13
C LEU A 212 -11.51 -26.23 -0.50
N LEU A 213 -11.13 -25.13 -1.18
CA LEU A 213 -12.06 -24.12 -1.68
C LEU A 213 -13.05 -24.72 -2.70
N GLU A 214 -12.56 -25.43 -3.69
CA GLU A 214 -13.38 -26.08 -4.72
C GLU A 214 -14.37 -27.09 -4.12
N ASN A 215 -13.92 -27.92 -3.17
CA ASN A 215 -14.78 -28.88 -2.49
C ASN A 215 -15.91 -28.22 -1.67
N ASN A 216 -15.74 -26.97 -1.27
CA ASN A 216 -16.71 -26.20 -0.49
C ASN A 216 -17.50 -25.17 -1.31
N GLN A 217 -17.34 -25.14 -2.65
CA GLN A 217 -18.00 -24.15 -3.52
C GLN A 217 -19.50 -24.06 -3.29
N LYS A 218 -20.16 -25.20 -3.06
CA LYS A 218 -21.63 -25.28 -2.86
C LYS A 218 -22.10 -24.60 -1.55
N ASN A 219 -21.19 -24.40 -0.61
CA ASN A 219 -21.48 -23.77 0.69
C ASN A 219 -21.31 -22.25 0.65
N LEU A 220 -20.79 -21.72 -0.43
CA LEU A 220 -20.45 -20.31 -0.61
C LEU A 220 -21.38 -19.64 -1.63
N THR A 221 -21.62 -18.37 -1.44
CA THR A 221 -22.16 -17.54 -2.54
C THR A 221 -21.10 -17.39 -3.64
N ASN A 222 -21.54 -17.04 -4.85
CA ASN A 222 -20.60 -16.80 -5.96
C ASN A 222 -19.55 -15.73 -5.61
N SER A 223 -19.96 -14.64 -4.95
CA SER A 223 -19.04 -13.59 -4.53
C SER A 223 -18.03 -14.10 -3.50
N GLU A 224 -18.43 -14.83 -2.48
CA GLU A 224 -17.54 -15.41 -1.48
C GLU A 224 -16.54 -16.37 -2.10
N PHE A 225 -17.01 -17.22 -3.02
CA PHE A 225 -16.12 -18.15 -3.74
C PHE A 225 -15.07 -17.41 -4.57
N MET A 226 -15.49 -16.40 -5.36
CA MET A 226 -14.59 -15.62 -6.20
C MET A 226 -13.55 -14.84 -5.34
N ARG A 227 -13.99 -14.19 -4.24
CA ARG A 227 -13.09 -13.46 -3.33
C ARG A 227 -12.09 -14.41 -2.66
N ALA A 228 -12.55 -15.57 -2.18
CA ALA A 228 -11.70 -16.59 -1.59
C ALA A 228 -10.71 -17.15 -2.63
N ARG A 229 -11.13 -17.39 -3.87
CA ARG A 229 -10.26 -17.84 -4.97
C ARG A 229 -9.16 -16.84 -5.23
N HIS A 230 -9.50 -15.53 -5.31
CA HIS A 230 -8.48 -14.49 -5.42
C HIS A 230 -7.46 -14.59 -4.28
N ALA A 231 -7.92 -14.60 -3.02
CA ALA A 231 -7.02 -14.61 -1.88
C ALA A 231 -6.09 -15.83 -1.87
N VAL A 232 -6.61 -17.03 -2.11
CA VAL A 232 -5.84 -18.28 -2.14
C VAL A 232 -4.80 -18.27 -3.27
N THR A 233 -5.21 -17.87 -4.48
CA THR A 233 -4.32 -17.83 -5.63
C THR A 233 -3.29 -16.72 -5.55
N GLU A 234 -3.64 -15.57 -4.92
CA GLU A 234 -2.70 -14.46 -4.73
C GLU A 234 -1.61 -14.80 -3.70
N ILE A 235 -1.96 -15.53 -2.62
CA ILE A 235 -0.98 -16.06 -1.67
C ILE A 235 0.07 -16.93 -2.39
N ALA A 236 -0.38 -17.78 -3.31
CA ALA A 236 0.52 -18.62 -4.10
C ALA A 236 1.39 -17.79 -5.06
N ARG A 237 0.79 -16.81 -5.76
CA ARG A 237 1.51 -15.91 -6.68
C ARG A 237 2.60 -15.10 -5.99
N VAL A 238 2.38 -14.65 -4.74
CA VAL A 238 3.43 -13.95 -3.97
C VAL A 238 4.65 -14.84 -3.77
N LEU A 239 4.47 -16.09 -3.33
CA LEU A 239 5.57 -17.02 -3.11
C LEU A 239 6.28 -17.41 -4.42
N GLU A 240 5.52 -17.57 -5.50
CA GLU A 240 6.08 -17.80 -6.83
C GLU A 240 6.89 -16.59 -7.31
N THR A 241 6.39 -15.38 -7.12
CA THR A 241 7.13 -14.14 -7.44
C THR A 241 8.45 -14.07 -6.68
N VAL A 242 8.47 -14.43 -5.39
CA VAL A 242 9.71 -14.50 -4.59
C VAL A 242 10.72 -15.47 -5.20
N THR A 243 10.25 -16.63 -5.62
CA THR A 243 11.10 -17.63 -6.30
C THR A 243 11.67 -17.07 -7.60
N LYS A 244 10.83 -16.48 -8.44
CA LYS A 244 11.24 -15.92 -9.74
C LYS A 244 12.17 -14.72 -9.60
N LEU A 245 11.99 -13.88 -8.61
CA LEU A 245 12.91 -12.77 -8.31
C LEU A 245 14.29 -13.28 -7.89
N ARG A 246 14.36 -14.33 -7.07
CA ARG A 246 15.63 -14.95 -6.68
C ARG A 246 16.36 -15.60 -7.85
N GLU A 247 15.61 -16.08 -8.83
CA GLU A 247 16.13 -16.65 -10.10
C GLU A 247 16.45 -15.54 -11.13
N SER A 248 16.12 -14.27 -10.85
CA SER A 248 16.18 -13.15 -11.81
C SER A 248 15.36 -13.39 -13.07
N ASP A 249 14.31 -14.18 -12.99
CA ASP A 249 13.37 -14.47 -14.08
C ASP A 249 12.26 -13.40 -14.15
N TYR A 250 12.64 -12.21 -14.60
CA TYR A 250 11.73 -11.07 -14.68
C TYR A 250 10.60 -11.26 -15.73
N LEU A 251 10.80 -12.12 -16.73
CA LEU A 251 9.74 -12.45 -17.66
C LEU A 251 8.60 -13.24 -16.98
N ALA A 252 8.96 -14.20 -16.11
CA ALA A 252 7.98 -14.91 -15.31
C ALA A 252 7.31 -13.96 -14.30
N VAL A 253 8.06 -13.07 -13.65
CA VAL A 253 7.48 -12.04 -12.76
C VAL A 253 6.43 -11.21 -13.51
N GLY A 254 6.72 -10.76 -14.73
CA GLY A 254 5.76 -10.00 -15.54
C GLY A 254 4.48 -10.80 -15.83
N LYS A 255 4.58 -12.09 -16.15
CA LYS A 255 3.41 -12.95 -16.34
C LYS A 255 2.56 -13.08 -15.08
N ILE A 256 3.22 -13.25 -13.91
CA ILE A 256 2.54 -13.32 -12.61
C ILE A 256 1.81 -12.01 -12.30
N LEU A 257 2.41 -10.84 -12.61
CA LEU A 257 1.75 -9.53 -12.46
C LEU A 257 0.46 -9.46 -13.28
N ASN A 258 0.49 -9.92 -14.53
CA ASN A 258 -0.70 -9.96 -15.41
C ASN A 258 -1.78 -10.92 -14.89
N GLU A 259 -1.39 -12.06 -14.34
CA GLU A 259 -2.33 -13.02 -13.73
C GLU A 259 -2.97 -12.47 -12.47
N SER A 260 -2.16 -11.78 -11.65
CA SER A 260 -2.65 -11.08 -10.47
C SER A 260 -3.66 -9.99 -10.85
N HIS A 261 -3.37 -9.18 -11.89
CA HIS A 261 -4.33 -8.16 -12.35
C HIS A 261 -5.64 -8.77 -12.82
N ARG A 262 -5.60 -9.86 -13.60
CA ARG A 262 -6.81 -10.59 -14.01
C ARG A 262 -7.64 -11.04 -12.81
N SER A 263 -7.00 -11.61 -11.79
CA SER A 263 -7.68 -12.05 -10.58
C SER A 263 -8.25 -10.87 -9.77
N LEU A 264 -7.53 -9.73 -9.69
CA LEU A 264 -8.03 -8.50 -9.09
C LEU A 264 -9.27 -7.95 -9.81
N ARG A 265 -9.29 -8.02 -11.16
CA ARG A 265 -10.40 -7.57 -11.99
C ARG A 265 -11.59 -8.54 -11.93
N ASP A 266 -11.36 -9.82 -12.18
CA ASP A 266 -12.40 -10.81 -12.45
C ASP A 266 -12.92 -11.49 -11.17
N ASP A 267 -12.03 -11.84 -10.24
CA ASP A 267 -12.38 -12.54 -9.00
C ASP A 267 -12.65 -11.56 -7.86
N TYR A 268 -11.73 -10.63 -7.64
CA TYR A 268 -11.82 -9.69 -6.52
C TYR A 268 -12.67 -8.46 -6.83
N THR A 269 -12.80 -8.14 -8.12
CA THR A 269 -13.60 -7.03 -8.69
C THR A 269 -13.28 -5.68 -8.04
N VAL A 270 -11.99 -5.37 -7.95
CA VAL A 270 -11.47 -4.10 -7.43
C VAL A 270 -10.78 -3.26 -8.49
N SER A 271 -10.68 -3.74 -9.74
CA SER A 271 -10.17 -2.94 -10.85
C SER A 271 -11.21 -1.93 -11.36
N CYS A 272 -10.78 -1.03 -12.20
CA CYS A 272 -11.63 -0.07 -12.91
C CYS A 272 -11.22 0.02 -14.39
N PRO A 273 -12.08 0.57 -15.26
CA PRO A 273 -11.81 0.66 -16.69
C PRO A 273 -10.50 1.37 -17.03
N GLU A 274 -10.13 2.40 -16.28
CA GLU A 274 -8.89 3.15 -16.48
C GLU A 274 -7.66 2.31 -16.13
N SER A 275 -7.71 1.56 -15.03
CA SER A 275 -6.61 0.64 -14.63
C SER A 275 -6.47 -0.50 -15.64
N ASP A 276 -7.58 -1.07 -16.11
CA ASP A 276 -7.58 -2.12 -17.14
C ASP A 276 -7.01 -1.59 -18.46
N LEU A 277 -7.36 -0.35 -18.84
CA LEU A 277 -6.83 0.29 -20.04
C LEU A 277 -5.30 0.47 -19.95
N VAL A 278 -4.79 0.93 -18.80
CA VAL A 278 -3.34 1.04 -18.56
C VAL A 278 -2.66 -0.30 -18.73
N VAL A 279 -3.15 -1.36 -18.05
CA VAL A 279 -2.53 -2.68 -18.09
C VAL A 279 -2.53 -3.25 -19.52
N ASN A 280 -3.65 -3.16 -20.23
CA ASN A 280 -3.76 -3.65 -21.59
C ASN A 280 -2.83 -2.89 -22.54
N THR A 281 -2.77 -1.56 -22.42
CA THR A 281 -1.93 -0.71 -23.28
C THR A 281 -0.45 -0.93 -22.98
N ALA A 282 -0.04 -1.02 -21.71
CA ALA A 282 1.34 -1.28 -21.33
C ALA A 282 1.82 -2.62 -21.90
N ASN A 283 1.05 -3.70 -21.72
CA ASN A 283 1.37 -5.03 -22.24
C ASN A 283 1.45 -5.06 -23.78
N ALA A 284 0.52 -4.39 -24.47
CA ALA A 284 0.53 -4.31 -25.94
C ALA A 284 1.74 -3.53 -26.49
N ASN A 285 2.39 -2.70 -25.68
CA ASN A 285 3.52 -1.85 -26.06
C ASN A 285 4.88 -2.33 -25.51
N GLY A 286 4.94 -3.53 -24.92
CA GLY A 286 6.21 -4.18 -24.57
C GLY A 286 6.51 -4.24 -23.07
N ALA A 287 5.55 -3.92 -22.18
CA ALA A 287 5.72 -4.23 -20.76
C ALA A 287 5.82 -5.76 -20.56
N LEU A 288 6.71 -6.20 -19.68
CA LEU A 288 6.83 -7.61 -19.29
C LEU A 288 5.57 -8.06 -18.54
N GLY A 289 4.94 -7.16 -17.83
CA GLY A 289 3.68 -7.34 -17.14
C GLY A 289 3.27 -6.09 -16.38
N ALA A 290 1.98 -5.98 -16.08
CA ALA A 290 1.41 -4.85 -15.36
C ALA A 290 0.24 -5.28 -14.46
N ARG A 291 0.03 -4.55 -13.36
CA ARG A 291 -1.12 -4.74 -12.46
C ARG A 291 -1.47 -3.46 -11.71
N MET A 292 -2.72 -3.34 -11.32
CA MET A 292 -3.11 -2.31 -10.35
C MET A 292 -2.46 -2.57 -8.97
N VAL A 293 -2.28 -1.51 -8.19
CA VAL A 293 -1.77 -1.56 -6.81
C VAL A 293 -2.67 -0.77 -5.86
N GLY A 294 -2.49 -0.99 -4.56
CA GLY A 294 -3.33 -0.39 -3.52
C GLY A 294 -4.68 -1.07 -3.35
N GLY A 295 -5.62 -0.36 -2.73
CA GLY A 295 -6.95 -0.90 -2.40
C GLY A 295 -7.91 -1.10 -3.58
N GLY A 296 -7.56 -0.62 -4.75
CA GLY A 296 -8.40 -0.71 -5.95
C GLY A 296 -9.36 0.46 -6.16
N PHE A 297 -10.33 0.27 -7.06
CA PHE A 297 -11.34 1.26 -7.44
C PHE A 297 -10.77 2.56 -8.02
N GLY A 298 -9.58 2.50 -8.59
CA GLY A 298 -8.78 3.60 -9.11
C GLY A 298 -7.34 3.54 -8.62
N GLY A 299 -6.68 4.69 -8.50
CA GLY A 299 -5.30 4.80 -8.06
C GLY A 299 -4.28 4.46 -9.14
N SER A 300 -3.25 3.69 -8.79
CA SER A 300 -2.12 3.44 -9.67
C SER A 300 -2.06 2.01 -10.22
N VAL A 301 -1.39 1.90 -11.35
CA VAL A 301 -0.93 0.65 -11.96
C VAL A 301 0.60 0.67 -11.94
N ILE A 302 1.23 -0.47 -11.67
CA ILE A 302 2.65 -0.68 -11.89
C ILE A 302 2.85 -1.52 -13.16
N ALA A 303 3.83 -1.15 -13.98
CA ALA A 303 4.28 -1.92 -15.13
C ALA A 303 5.77 -2.20 -15.02
N LEU A 304 6.16 -3.47 -15.13
CA LEU A 304 7.55 -3.89 -15.23
C LEU A 304 7.98 -3.76 -16.69
N ILE A 305 8.91 -2.88 -16.98
CA ILE A 305 9.29 -2.49 -18.33
C ILE A 305 10.80 -2.45 -18.52
N ASP A 306 11.25 -2.63 -19.76
CA ASP A 306 12.58 -2.19 -20.16
C ASP A 306 12.66 -0.67 -20.02
N ARG A 307 13.77 -0.18 -19.48
CA ARG A 307 13.99 1.26 -19.26
C ARG A 307 13.94 2.06 -20.57
N ALA A 308 14.37 1.48 -21.67
CA ALA A 308 14.35 2.11 -22.98
C ALA A 308 12.93 2.31 -23.54
N GLU A 309 11.96 1.49 -23.10
CA GLU A 309 10.56 1.53 -23.57
C GLU A 309 9.68 2.53 -22.82
N THR A 310 10.21 3.20 -21.79
CA THR A 310 9.43 4.12 -20.92
C THR A 310 8.66 5.16 -21.72
N GLY A 311 9.32 5.86 -22.63
CA GLY A 311 8.70 6.93 -23.42
C GLY A 311 7.61 6.41 -24.34
N LYS A 312 7.85 5.29 -25.02
CA LYS A 312 6.89 4.64 -25.92
C LYS A 312 5.63 4.20 -25.17
N ILE A 313 5.80 3.51 -24.04
CA ILE A 313 4.68 3.01 -23.24
C ILE A 313 3.87 4.17 -22.66
N SER A 314 4.53 5.21 -22.13
CA SER A 314 3.85 6.39 -21.59
C SER A 314 3.02 7.12 -22.64
N ILE A 315 3.58 7.38 -23.84
CA ILE A 315 2.87 8.02 -24.94
C ILE A 315 1.66 7.18 -25.38
N ALA A 316 1.82 5.85 -25.48
CA ALA A 316 0.73 4.96 -25.86
C ALA A 316 -0.42 5.01 -24.83
N ILE A 317 -0.10 5.03 -23.53
CA ILE A 317 -1.12 5.15 -22.47
C ILE A 317 -1.82 6.52 -22.51
N GLU A 318 -1.07 7.62 -22.68
CA GLU A 318 -1.67 8.95 -22.83
C GLU A 318 -2.66 9.02 -24.01
N GLN A 319 -2.27 8.47 -25.16
CA GLN A 319 -3.14 8.38 -26.35
C GLN A 319 -4.38 7.53 -26.08
N ALA A 320 -4.22 6.38 -25.40
CA ALA A 320 -5.34 5.52 -25.05
C ALA A 320 -6.34 6.24 -24.13
N PHE A 321 -5.83 6.97 -23.13
CA PHE A 321 -6.67 7.79 -22.22
C PHE A 321 -7.39 8.91 -22.98
N ALA A 322 -6.70 9.64 -23.84
CA ALA A 322 -7.30 10.67 -24.66
C ALA A 322 -8.43 10.11 -25.56
N ASN A 323 -8.19 8.96 -26.20
CA ASN A 323 -9.18 8.29 -27.05
C ASN A 323 -10.40 7.80 -26.27
N ALA A 324 -10.20 7.39 -25.00
CA ALA A 324 -11.28 6.96 -24.10
C ALA A 324 -12.02 8.14 -23.44
N GLY A 325 -11.55 9.37 -23.61
CA GLY A 325 -12.10 10.56 -22.95
C GLY A 325 -11.77 10.68 -21.47
N TYR A 326 -10.72 10.00 -21.01
CA TYR A 326 -10.25 10.06 -19.63
C TYR A 326 -9.30 11.25 -19.41
N LYS A 327 -9.14 11.64 -18.14
CA LYS A 327 -8.14 12.67 -17.77
C LYS A 327 -6.73 12.11 -17.99
N PRO A 328 -5.75 12.95 -18.37
CA PRO A 328 -4.37 12.52 -18.53
C PRO A 328 -3.83 11.84 -17.26
N PRO A 329 -3.21 10.65 -17.37
CA PRO A 329 -2.57 9.99 -16.24
C PRO A 329 -1.25 10.67 -15.87
N ARG A 330 -0.74 10.38 -14.67
CA ARG A 330 0.59 10.84 -14.24
C ARG A 330 1.54 9.65 -14.20
N PHE A 331 2.80 9.89 -14.57
CA PHE A 331 3.81 8.85 -14.63
C PHE A 331 4.93 9.14 -13.64
N PHE A 332 5.36 8.08 -12.95
CA PHE A 332 6.51 8.10 -12.07
C PHE A 332 7.35 6.86 -12.37
N THR A 333 8.66 6.98 -12.24
CA THR A 333 9.54 5.80 -12.20
C THR A 333 10.07 5.67 -10.80
N SER A 334 10.18 4.46 -10.28
CA SER A 334 10.73 4.24 -8.95
C SER A 334 11.62 3.00 -8.93
N LEU A 335 12.58 3.05 -8.02
CA LEU A 335 13.44 1.93 -7.64
C LEU A 335 13.17 1.57 -6.18
N PRO A 336 13.39 0.31 -5.79
CA PRO A 336 13.30 -0.09 -4.39
C PRO A 336 14.23 0.75 -3.51
N SER A 337 13.67 1.42 -2.52
CA SER A 337 14.34 2.40 -1.65
C SER A 337 14.35 1.98 -0.19
N ASP A 338 15.12 2.69 0.64
CA ASP A 338 15.11 2.49 2.09
C ASP A 338 13.79 2.99 2.71
N GLY A 339 13.39 2.39 3.82
CA GLY A 339 12.29 2.85 4.66
C GLY A 339 12.66 4.05 5.52
N ALA A 340 11.99 4.20 6.66
CA ALA A 340 12.19 5.34 7.54
C ALA A 340 13.62 5.44 8.06
N SER A 341 14.17 6.66 8.03
CA SER A 341 15.52 6.96 8.53
C SER A 341 15.60 8.41 9.00
N LEU A 342 16.60 8.71 9.82
CA LEU A 342 16.94 10.11 10.17
C LEU A 342 17.58 10.80 8.96
N ILE A 343 17.22 12.05 8.75
CA ILE A 343 17.90 12.96 7.82
C ILE A 343 18.92 13.75 8.63
N ASN A 344 20.21 13.56 8.30
CA ASN A 344 21.32 14.27 8.93
C ASN A 344 21.58 15.62 8.27
#